data_ab089363b676bd0566de814a7c44eb6d
#
_entry.id   ab089363b676bd0566de814a7c44eb6d
#
_cell.length_a   1.000
_cell.length_b   1.000
_cell.length_c   1.000
_cell.angle_alpha   90.00
_cell.angle_beta   90.00
_cell.angle_gamma   90.00
#
_symmetry.space_group_name_H-M   'P 1'
#
loop_
_entity.id
_entity.type
_entity.pdbx_description
1 polymer ?
#
loop_
_entity_poly.entity_id
_entity_poly.type
_entity_poly.pdbx_seq_one_letter_code
_entity_poly.pdbx_strand_id
1 'polypeptide(L)'
;KNAVMIATRILGYGADYKVMIGNEEHVIDLGQLENKEFDSSLITDGQNEFNFKLPHSKIDVTYKILTGNDESKISREVAGLKKLNKNSSAELSTRMKYMLLSINGDSDKKTVREFVDNGFLARDARAFRDHIKTTSPDVDLSYILDSGKEVEVTIGLSFFWPELGNSL
;
A
#
# COMPACT_ATOMS: atom_id res chain seq x y z
N LYS A 1 4.87 -3.94 -5.38
CA LYS A 1 5.28 -4.80 -4.24
C LYS A 1 4.58 -6.16 -4.33
N ASN A 2 3.27 -6.18 -4.45
CA ASN A 2 2.49 -7.42 -4.49
C ASN A 2 2.87 -8.32 -5.67
N ALA A 3 3.12 -7.77 -6.86
CA ALA A 3 3.56 -8.54 -8.03
C ALA A 3 4.82 -9.39 -7.76
N VAL A 4 5.82 -8.83 -7.07
CA VAL A 4 7.04 -9.57 -6.71
C VAL A 4 6.73 -10.67 -5.71
N MET A 5 5.85 -10.41 -4.74
CA MET A 5 5.44 -11.39 -3.73
C MET A 5 4.68 -12.57 -4.38
N ILE A 6 3.77 -12.26 -5.31
CA ILE A 6 3.03 -13.28 -6.08
C ILE A 6 3.99 -14.10 -6.94
N ALA A 7 4.89 -13.44 -7.70
CA ALA A 7 5.88 -14.14 -8.51
C ALA A 7 6.77 -15.06 -7.66
N THR A 8 7.22 -14.61 -6.49
CA THR A 8 8.01 -15.43 -5.57
C THR A 8 7.23 -16.65 -5.09
N ARG A 9 5.94 -16.48 -4.77
CA ARG A 9 5.07 -17.59 -4.36
C ARG A 9 4.88 -18.60 -5.49
N ILE A 10 4.61 -18.11 -6.71
CA ILE A 10 4.43 -18.97 -7.89
C ILE A 10 5.71 -19.76 -8.18
N LEU A 11 6.87 -19.12 -8.15
CA LEU A 11 8.16 -19.78 -8.37
C LEU A 11 8.51 -20.83 -7.29
N GLY A 12 8.10 -20.60 -6.05
CA GLY A 12 8.42 -21.50 -4.94
C GLY A 12 7.43 -22.65 -4.76
N TYR A 13 6.15 -22.44 -5.04
CA TYR A 13 5.08 -23.38 -4.69
C TYR A 13 4.03 -23.61 -5.80
N GLY A 14 4.23 -23.03 -6.99
CA GLY A 14 3.26 -23.08 -8.08
C GLY A 14 2.17 -21.99 -7.97
N ALA A 15 1.36 -21.89 -9.04
CA ALA A 15 0.31 -20.87 -9.16
C ALA A 15 -0.93 -21.18 -8.31
N ASP A 16 -1.18 -22.44 -8.02
CA ASP A 16 -2.35 -22.86 -7.25
C ASP A 16 -2.24 -22.39 -5.78
N TYR A 17 -3.21 -21.60 -5.37
CA TYR A 17 -3.31 -21.09 -4.00
C TYR A 17 -4.64 -21.50 -3.37
N LYS A 18 -4.55 -22.31 -2.31
CA LYS A 18 -5.70 -22.81 -1.58
C LYS A 18 -6.18 -21.80 -0.55
N VAL A 19 -7.47 -21.51 -0.57
CA VAL A 19 -8.15 -20.62 0.39
C VAL A 19 -9.36 -21.33 0.99
N MET A 20 -9.57 -21.13 2.29
CA MET A 20 -10.78 -21.58 2.97
C MET A 20 -11.82 -20.49 2.97
N ILE A 21 -13.02 -20.76 2.48
CA ILE A 21 -14.15 -19.83 2.49
C ILE A 21 -15.31 -20.50 3.22
N GLY A 22 -15.51 -20.13 4.46
CA GLY A 22 -16.38 -20.90 5.35
C GLY A 22 -15.75 -22.27 5.64
N ASN A 23 -16.42 -23.36 5.24
CA ASN A 23 -15.95 -24.73 5.41
C ASN A 23 -15.50 -25.39 4.10
N GLU A 24 -15.40 -24.63 3.00
CA GLU A 24 -15.04 -25.15 1.68
C GLU A 24 -13.64 -24.66 1.27
N GLU A 25 -12.82 -25.61 0.76
CA GLU A 25 -11.53 -25.29 0.15
C GLU A 25 -11.74 -24.90 -1.31
N HIS A 26 -11.22 -23.75 -1.69
CA HIS A 26 -11.18 -23.27 -3.08
C HIS A 26 -9.74 -23.11 -3.53
N VAL A 27 -9.48 -23.31 -4.83
CA VAL A 27 -8.18 -23.09 -5.45
C VAL A 27 -8.25 -21.83 -6.30
N ILE A 28 -7.33 -20.91 -6.07
CA ILE A 28 -7.15 -19.69 -6.84
C ILE A 28 -5.89 -19.83 -7.66
N ASP A 29 -5.96 -19.61 -8.97
CA ASP A 29 -4.79 -19.51 -9.83
C ASP A 29 -4.21 -18.09 -9.74
N LEU A 30 -3.09 -17.96 -9.01
CA LEU A 30 -2.39 -16.69 -8.85
C LEU A 30 -1.85 -16.10 -10.15
N GLY A 31 -1.71 -16.94 -11.20
CA GLY A 31 -1.28 -16.50 -12.52
C GLY A 31 -2.37 -15.73 -13.28
N GLN A 32 -3.63 -15.84 -12.85
CA GLN A 32 -4.76 -15.11 -13.43
C GLN A 32 -5.06 -13.77 -12.74
N LEU A 33 -4.31 -13.42 -11.68
CA LEU A 33 -4.46 -12.12 -11.04
C LEU A 33 -4.02 -11.01 -12.00
N GLU A 34 -4.89 -10.05 -12.22
CA GLU A 34 -4.66 -8.94 -13.15
C GLU A 34 -3.95 -7.77 -12.47
N ASN A 35 -3.33 -6.91 -13.26
CA ASN A 35 -2.82 -5.65 -12.76
C ASN A 35 -3.99 -4.67 -12.54
N LYS A 36 -3.93 -3.91 -11.46
CA LYS A 36 -4.85 -2.79 -11.28
C LYS A 36 -4.71 -1.81 -12.43
N GLU A 37 -5.83 -1.38 -12.97
CA GLU A 37 -5.83 -0.26 -13.88
C GLU A 37 -5.29 0.99 -13.17
N PHE A 38 -4.31 1.63 -13.76
CA PHE A 38 -3.81 2.91 -13.30
C PHE A 38 -3.54 3.82 -14.50
N ASP A 39 -3.64 5.12 -14.28
CA ASP A 39 -3.36 6.11 -15.32
C ASP A 39 -1.85 6.23 -15.53
N SER A 40 -1.33 5.54 -16.53
CA SER A 40 0.10 5.57 -16.87
C SER A 40 0.57 6.95 -17.36
N SER A 41 -0.35 7.84 -17.78
CA SER A 41 0.01 9.20 -18.18
C SER A 41 0.52 10.05 -17.02
N LEU A 42 0.20 9.65 -15.79
CA LEU A 42 0.69 10.30 -14.57
C LEU A 42 2.17 9.97 -14.29
N ILE A 43 2.71 8.91 -14.90
CA ILE A 43 4.10 8.48 -14.71
C ILE A 43 4.93 9.02 -15.86
N THR A 44 5.69 10.07 -15.60
CA THR A 44 6.73 10.54 -16.52
C THR A 44 7.99 9.70 -16.30
N ASP A 45 8.60 9.20 -17.37
CA ASP A 45 9.79 8.35 -17.32
C ASP A 45 10.88 8.95 -16.42
N GLY A 46 11.28 8.16 -15.42
CA GLY A 46 12.33 8.52 -14.46
C GLY A 46 11.92 9.48 -13.34
N GLN A 47 10.68 9.94 -13.30
CA GLN A 47 10.20 10.82 -12.24
C GLN A 47 9.26 10.07 -11.29
N ASN A 48 9.52 10.18 -10.00
CA ASN A 48 8.65 9.68 -8.92
C ASN A 48 8.17 10.88 -8.09
N GLU A 49 7.61 11.88 -8.79
CA GLU A 49 7.05 13.09 -8.18
C GLU A 49 5.73 13.43 -8.86
N PHE A 50 4.70 13.61 -8.05
CA PHE A 50 3.33 13.83 -8.49
C PHE A 50 2.72 15.00 -7.74
N ASN A 51 1.80 15.71 -8.38
CA ASN A 51 1.08 16.82 -7.77
C ASN A 51 -0.36 16.39 -7.43
N PHE A 52 -0.84 16.83 -6.27
CA PHE A 52 -2.22 16.65 -5.86
C PHE A 52 -2.72 17.86 -5.10
N LYS A 53 -3.93 18.31 -5.42
CA LYS A 53 -4.59 19.39 -4.69
C LYS A 53 -5.58 18.80 -3.68
N LEU A 54 -5.33 19.06 -2.41
CA LEU A 54 -6.21 18.60 -1.33
C LEU A 54 -7.59 19.21 -1.47
N PRO A 55 -8.68 18.41 -1.52
CA PRO A 55 -9.99 18.91 -1.92
C PRO A 55 -10.66 19.85 -0.90
N HIS A 56 -10.34 19.73 0.38
CA HIS A 56 -10.95 20.54 1.44
C HIS A 56 -10.12 21.77 1.80
N SER A 57 -8.85 21.60 2.14
CA SER A 57 -7.95 22.70 2.49
C SER A 57 -7.47 23.51 1.28
N LYS A 58 -7.62 22.98 0.05
CA LYS A 58 -7.13 23.58 -1.19
C LYS A 58 -5.60 23.73 -1.26
N ILE A 59 -4.89 23.05 -0.37
CA ILE A 59 -3.43 23.05 -0.32
C ILE A 59 -2.89 22.18 -1.48
N ASP A 60 -1.91 22.71 -2.19
CA ASP A 60 -1.20 21.98 -3.22
C ASP A 60 -0.06 21.17 -2.57
N VAL A 61 -0.03 19.86 -2.82
CA VAL A 61 1.01 18.97 -2.31
C VAL A 61 1.73 18.29 -3.47
N THR A 62 3.06 18.18 -3.35
CA THR A 62 3.84 17.29 -4.19
C THR A 62 4.15 16.04 -3.38
N TYR A 63 4.00 14.87 -4.00
CA TYR A 63 4.21 13.59 -3.33
C TYR A 63 4.96 12.60 -4.22
N LYS A 64 5.43 11.51 -3.62
CA LYS A 64 6.04 10.38 -4.32
C LYS A 64 5.41 9.06 -3.92
N ILE A 65 5.53 8.06 -4.79
CA ILE A 65 5.26 6.66 -4.44
C ILE A 65 6.43 6.12 -3.62
N LEU A 66 6.13 5.46 -2.49
CA LEU A 66 7.15 4.92 -1.60
C LEU A 66 7.95 3.81 -2.26
N THR A 67 9.26 3.90 -2.18
CA THR A 67 10.20 2.87 -2.62
C THR A 67 10.49 1.86 -1.50
N GLY A 68 11.11 0.72 -1.82
CA GLY A 68 11.57 -0.26 -0.81
C GLY A 68 12.53 0.35 0.23
N ASN A 69 13.35 1.33 -0.17
CA ASN A 69 14.22 2.04 0.76
C ASN A 69 13.43 2.94 1.72
N ASP A 70 12.38 3.61 1.23
CA ASP A 70 11.48 4.40 2.08
C ASP A 70 10.76 3.50 3.08
N GLU A 71 10.25 2.34 2.66
CA GLU A 71 9.61 1.35 3.54
C GLU A 71 10.53 0.88 4.66
N SER A 72 11.82 0.66 4.36
CA SER A 72 12.82 0.30 5.37
C SER A 72 13.05 1.41 6.39
N LYS A 73 13.09 2.67 5.95
CA LYS A 73 13.21 3.85 6.83
C LYS A 73 11.97 4.02 7.70
N ILE A 74 10.77 3.93 7.10
CA ILE A 74 9.48 4.00 7.80
C ILE A 74 9.42 2.94 8.90
N SER A 75 9.75 1.69 8.57
CA SER A 75 9.73 0.58 9.54
C SER A 75 10.62 0.84 10.74
N ARG A 76 11.82 1.40 10.53
CA ARG A 76 12.74 1.76 11.62
C ARG A 76 12.19 2.90 12.48
N GLU A 77 11.65 3.96 11.85
CA GLU A 77 11.06 5.10 12.57
C GLU A 77 9.85 4.66 13.39
N VAL A 78 8.93 3.88 12.81
CA VAL A 78 7.75 3.33 13.50
C VAL A 78 8.15 2.42 14.67
N ALA A 79 9.15 1.55 14.49
CA ALA A 79 9.66 0.72 15.58
C ALA A 79 10.25 1.55 16.73
N GLY A 80 10.93 2.65 16.42
CA GLY A 80 11.41 3.61 17.40
C GLY A 80 10.29 4.29 18.17
N LEU A 81 9.26 4.78 17.46
CA LEU A 81 8.09 5.44 18.05
C LEU A 81 7.27 4.49 18.94
N LYS A 82 7.09 3.22 18.54
CA LYS A 82 6.40 2.20 19.35
C LYS A 82 7.11 1.89 20.65
N LYS A 83 8.44 1.99 20.70
CA LYS A 83 9.20 1.85 21.96
C LYS A 83 8.95 2.99 22.94
N LEU A 84 8.71 4.20 22.42
CA LEU A 84 8.43 5.38 23.22
C LEU A 84 6.97 5.49 23.63
N ASN A 85 6.06 5.09 22.75
CA ASN A 85 4.62 5.15 23.00
C ASN A 85 3.89 3.96 22.38
N LYS A 86 3.45 3.00 23.21
CA LYS A 86 2.82 1.74 22.80
C LYS A 86 1.48 1.94 22.05
N ASN A 87 0.79 3.07 22.25
CA ASN A 87 -0.54 3.34 21.69
C ASN A 87 -0.51 4.19 20.42
N SER A 88 0.63 4.45 19.80
CA SER A 88 0.69 5.36 18.68
C SER A 88 0.25 4.68 17.38
N SER A 89 -0.76 5.24 16.74
CA SER A 89 -1.10 5.01 15.32
C SER A 89 -0.10 5.69 14.38
N ALA A 90 1.17 5.76 14.80
CA ALA A 90 2.22 6.53 14.14
C ALA A 90 2.58 6.03 12.73
N GLU A 91 2.18 4.81 12.37
CA GLU A 91 2.54 4.24 11.07
C GLU A 91 1.97 5.05 9.91
N LEU A 92 0.69 5.40 9.97
CA LEU A 92 0.04 6.15 8.89
C LEU A 92 0.64 7.56 8.74
N SER A 93 0.81 8.30 9.83
CA SER A 93 1.42 9.62 9.80
C SER A 93 2.88 9.57 9.36
N THR A 94 3.64 8.57 9.80
CA THR A 94 5.01 8.36 9.33
C THR A 94 5.05 8.11 7.83
N ARG A 95 4.20 7.23 7.30
CA ARG A 95 4.10 7.01 5.85
C ARG A 95 3.80 8.30 5.08
N MET A 96 2.85 9.11 5.56
CA MET A 96 2.52 10.40 4.94
C MET A 96 3.72 11.36 4.91
N LYS A 97 4.52 11.42 6.00
CA LYS A 97 5.74 12.24 6.08
C LYS A 97 6.82 11.83 5.07
N TYR A 98 6.85 10.55 4.69
CA TYR A 98 7.78 10.06 3.66
C TYR A 98 7.23 10.18 2.24
N MET A 99 5.91 10.20 2.08
CA MET A 99 5.26 10.37 0.79
C MET A 99 5.25 11.82 0.33
N LEU A 100 4.92 12.77 1.22
CA LEU A 100 4.85 14.19 0.89
C LEU A 100 6.24 14.80 0.71
N LEU A 101 6.45 15.50 -0.40
CA LEU A 101 7.70 16.16 -0.77
C LEU A 101 7.64 17.67 -0.55
N SER A 102 6.49 18.30 -0.82
CA SER A 102 6.29 19.73 -0.59
C SER A 102 4.84 20.06 -0.23
N ILE A 103 4.66 21.20 0.42
CA ILE A 103 3.37 21.78 0.78
C ILE A 103 3.35 23.23 0.26
N ASN A 104 2.43 23.53 -0.69
CA ASN A 104 2.37 24.82 -1.39
C ASN A 104 3.75 25.26 -1.96
N GLY A 105 4.54 24.30 -2.45
CA GLY A 105 5.87 24.54 -3.01
C GLY A 105 7.01 24.58 -1.98
N ASP A 106 6.72 24.60 -0.67
CA ASP A 106 7.74 24.50 0.36
C ASP A 106 8.12 23.01 0.58
N SER A 107 9.39 22.68 0.30
CA SER A 107 9.96 21.33 0.41
C SER A 107 10.78 21.13 1.69
N ASP A 108 10.77 22.08 2.63
CA ASP A 108 11.45 21.88 3.90
C ASP A 108 10.83 20.70 4.68
N LYS A 109 11.67 19.78 5.08
CA LYS A 109 11.24 18.56 5.79
C LYS A 109 10.53 18.85 7.11
N LYS A 110 10.88 19.95 7.76
CA LYS A 110 10.23 20.37 9.01
C LYS A 110 8.81 20.82 8.71
N THR A 111 8.62 21.67 7.70
CA THR A 111 7.31 22.14 7.26
C THR A 111 6.40 20.97 6.89
N VAL A 112 6.91 20.01 6.10
CA VAL A 112 6.14 18.81 5.72
C VAL A 112 5.74 17.99 6.95
N ARG A 113 6.66 17.77 7.90
CA ARG A 113 6.37 17.01 9.12
C ARG A 113 5.36 17.72 10.01
N GLU A 114 5.51 19.02 10.23
CA GLU A 114 4.56 19.83 10.99
C GLU A 114 3.17 19.84 10.36
N PHE A 115 3.10 19.93 9.03
CA PHE A 115 1.82 19.83 8.31
C PHE A 115 1.14 18.47 8.54
N VAL A 116 1.86 17.37 8.43
CA VAL A 116 1.30 16.02 8.65
C VAL A 116 0.83 15.84 10.09
N ASP A 117 1.57 16.37 11.07
CA ASP A 117 1.25 16.21 12.48
C ASP A 117 0.10 17.11 12.95
N ASN A 118 -0.02 18.34 12.41
CA ASN A 118 -0.89 19.36 12.94
C ASN A 118 -1.85 20.00 11.94
N GLY A 119 -1.52 20.00 10.64
CA GLY A 119 -2.26 20.73 9.60
C GLY A 119 -3.04 19.84 8.66
N PHE A 120 -2.78 18.55 8.62
CA PHE A 120 -3.39 17.65 7.66
C PHE A 120 -4.80 17.26 8.11
N LEU A 121 -5.81 17.88 7.53
CA LEU A 121 -7.21 17.58 7.84
C LEU A 121 -7.53 16.10 7.57
N ALA A 122 -8.27 15.46 8.47
CA ALA A 122 -8.61 14.03 8.35
C ALA A 122 -9.33 13.70 7.01
N ARG A 123 -10.17 14.62 6.53
CA ARG A 123 -10.87 14.47 5.22
C ARG A 123 -9.89 14.54 4.05
N ASP A 124 -8.92 15.44 4.09
CA ASP A 124 -7.88 15.56 3.07
C ASP A 124 -6.94 14.37 3.10
N ALA A 125 -6.56 13.90 4.28
CA ALA A 125 -5.75 12.69 4.44
C ALA A 125 -6.45 11.44 3.90
N ARG A 126 -7.78 11.35 4.03
CA ARG A 126 -8.56 10.28 3.41
C ARG A 126 -8.56 10.40 1.88
N ALA A 127 -8.90 11.58 1.35
CA ALA A 127 -8.92 11.82 -0.09
C ALA A 127 -7.54 11.57 -0.73
N PHE A 128 -6.46 11.98 -0.06
CA PHE A 128 -5.11 11.72 -0.51
C PHE A 128 -4.78 10.21 -0.55
N ARG A 129 -5.16 9.44 0.47
CA ARG A 129 -4.97 7.99 0.47
C ARG A 129 -5.77 7.29 -0.63
N ASP A 130 -7.00 7.73 -0.86
CA ASP A 130 -7.83 7.16 -1.93
C ASP A 130 -7.21 7.48 -3.29
N HIS A 131 -6.71 8.70 -3.49
CA HIS A 131 -5.94 9.08 -4.69
C HIS A 131 -4.70 8.20 -4.88
N ILE A 132 -3.88 7.98 -3.83
CA ILE A 132 -2.70 7.11 -3.92
C ILE A 132 -3.07 5.68 -4.32
N LYS A 133 -4.18 5.14 -3.83
CA LYS A 133 -4.63 3.79 -4.21
C LYS A 133 -4.96 3.67 -5.70
N THR A 134 -5.51 4.72 -6.30
CA THR A 134 -5.88 4.73 -7.73
C THR A 134 -4.70 5.05 -8.65
N THR A 135 -3.68 5.74 -8.14
CA THR A 135 -2.50 6.16 -8.94
C THR A 135 -1.30 5.23 -8.78
N SER A 136 -1.31 4.33 -7.79
CA SER A 136 -0.19 3.40 -7.56
C SER A 136 -0.37 2.13 -8.38
N PRO A 137 0.58 1.76 -9.26
CA PRO A 137 0.56 0.49 -9.96
C PRO A 137 0.68 -0.67 -8.95
N ASP A 138 -0.25 -1.60 -9.00
CA ASP A 138 -0.23 -2.82 -8.17
C ASP A 138 -0.99 -3.95 -8.87
N VAL A 139 -0.92 -5.16 -8.31
CA VAL A 139 -1.75 -6.29 -8.73
C VAL A 139 -3.08 -6.21 -8.01
N ASP A 140 -4.16 -6.48 -8.73
CA ASP A 140 -5.45 -6.69 -8.11
C ASP A 140 -5.45 -8.06 -7.41
N LEU A 141 -5.70 -8.04 -6.13
CA LEU A 141 -5.76 -9.26 -5.31
C LEU A 141 -7.16 -9.87 -5.26
N SER A 142 -8.13 -9.25 -5.95
CA SER A 142 -9.47 -9.82 -6.10
C SER A 142 -9.44 -10.97 -7.12
N TYR A 143 -10.14 -12.03 -6.80
CA TYR A 143 -10.33 -13.19 -7.67
C TYR A 143 -11.80 -13.59 -7.67
N ILE A 144 -12.35 -13.85 -8.85
CA ILE A 144 -13.73 -14.30 -8.99
C ILE A 144 -13.72 -15.83 -9.14
N LEU A 145 -14.28 -16.52 -8.16
CA LEU A 145 -14.45 -17.96 -8.17
C LEU A 145 -15.45 -18.40 -9.27
N ASP A 146 -15.42 -19.66 -9.65
CA ASP A 146 -16.40 -20.25 -10.60
C ASP A 146 -17.85 -20.09 -10.14
N SER A 147 -18.09 -19.95 -8.85
CA SER A 147 -19.38 -19.65 -8.24
C SER A 147 -19.85 -18.19 -8.46
N GLY A 148 -19.01 -17.34 -9.07
CA GLY A 148 -19.25 -15.89 -9.19
C GLY A 148 -18.98 -15.09 -7.92
N LYS A 149 -18.48 -15.72 -6.85
CA LYS A 149 -18.12 -15.03 -5.60
C LYS A 149 -16.74 -14.41 -5.72
N GLU A 150 -16.64 -13.12 -5.42
CA GLU A 150 -15.36 -12.42 -5.32
C GLU A 150 -14.70 -12.70 -3.97
N VAL A 151 -13.40 -12.98 -4.02
CA VAL A 151 -12.54 -13.22 -2.85
C VAL A 151 -11.26 -12.44 -2.98
N GLU A 152 -10.70 -11.98 -1.86
CA GLU A 152 -9.44 -11.24 -1.84
C GLU A 152 -8.30 -12.15 -1.37
N VAL A 153 -7.23 -12.22 -2.18
CA VAL A 153 -6.00 -12.96 -1.84
C VAL A 153 -5.24 -12.20 -0.76
N THR A 154 -5.13 -12.78 0.41
CA THR A 154 -4.40 -12.17 1.53
C THR A 154 -2.94 -12.60 1.51
N ILE A 155 -2.03 -11.63 1.31
CA ILE A 155 -0.58 -11.86 1.34
C ILE A 155 -0.09 -11.77 2.79
N GLY A 156 -0.10 -12.89 3.48
CA GLY A 156 0.36 -13.06 4.85
C GLY A 156 1.41 -14.16 4.98
N LEU A 157 1.64 -14.63 6.20
CA LEU A 157 2.61 -15.70 6.46
C LEU A 157 2.22 -17.02 5.77
N SER A 158 0.94 -17.40 5.83
CA SER A 158 0.39 -18.60 5.19
C SER A 158 0.48 -18.56 3.65
N PHE A 159 0.59 -17.36 3.06
CA PHE A 159 0.80 -17.21 1.61
C PHE A 159 2.14 -17.79 1.17
N PHE A 160 3.20 -17.63 1.96
CA PHE A 160 4.53 -18.15 1.65
C PHE A 160 4.82 -19.51 2.28
N TRP A 161 4.07 -19.90 3.31
CA TRP A 161 4.21 -21.20 3.99
C TRP A 161 2.82 -21.83 4.17
N PRO A 162 2.30 -22.46 3.10
CA PRO A 162 0.94 -23.03 3.12
C PRO A 162 0.74 -24.12 4.18
N GLU A 163 1.81 -24.80 4.59
CA GLU A 163 1.75 -25.85 5.62
C GLU A 163 1.49 -25.30 7.02
N LEU A 164 1.77 -24.03 7.29
CA LEU A 164 1.48 -23.41 8.60
C LEU A 164 0.00 -23.09 8.80
N GLY A 165 -0.79 -23.02 7.72
CA GLY A 165 -2.23 -22.74 7.78
C GLY A 165 -3.07 -23.94 8.25
N ASN A 166 -2.53 -25.15 8.20
CA ASN A 166 -3.22 -26.40 8.57
C ASN A 166 -2.93 -26.86 10.01
N SER A 167 -2.22 -26.06 10.82
CA SER A 167 -1.74 -26.41 12.16
C SER A 167 -2.35 -25.57 13.28
N LEU A 168 -3.48 -24.87 13.06
CA LEU A 168 -4.19 -24.09 14.09
C LEU A 168 -5.64 -24.53 14.18
#